data_79b751735648a419f972d89d3869df89
#
_entry.id   79b751735648a419f972d89d3869df89
#
_cell.length_a   1.000
_cell.length_b   1.000
_cell.length_c   1.000
_cell.angle_alpha   90.00
_cell.angle_beta   90.00
_cell.angle_gamma   90.00
#
_symmetry.space_group_name_H-M   'P 1'
#
loop_
_entity.id
_entity.type
_entity.pdbx_description
1 polymer ?
#
loop_
_entity_poly.entity_id
_entity_poly.type
_entity_poly.pdbx_seq_one_letter_code
_entity_poly.pdbx_strand_id
1 'polypeptide(L)'
;MFRRVVICLAIAVALALAGTAGARQRQQTNPVPFAHTPCSVLDNGPCIPSYCSVLNHGPCLPEIDYPYGENLQLTILTVPPEDQAAKYRKPDHDLDTIGDLFAALRSCWAPPPADDAREGMQMSVRFSFKRTGEMIGTPRLTFATRGIPADTRTTYLNAINASLGACLPLKFTGGLGGALAGRPIMIRYVDNRELAKPAGNQ
;
A
#
# COMPACT_ATOMS: atom_id res chain seq x y z
N MET A 1 -14.46 72.89 4.39
CA MET A 1 -14.43 72.14 3.14
C MET A 1 -13.17 71.25 3.03
N PHE A 2 -12.02 71.77 3.39
CA PHE A 2 -10.73 71.03 3.27
C PHE A 2 -10.71 69.60 3.97
N ARG A 3 -11.29 69.56 5.18
CA ARG A 3 -11.28 68.30 5.98
C ARG A 3 -12.09 67.14 5.34
N ARG A 4 -13.14 67.44 4.60
CA ARG A 4 -13.97 66.42 3.90
C ARG A 4 -13.28 65.91 2.65
N VAL A 5 -12.52 66.76 1.95
CA VAL A 5 -11.78 66.37 0.76
C VAL A 5 -10.62 65.45 1.13
N VAL A 6 -9.93 65.71 2.24
CA VAL A 6 -8.82 64.81 2.73
C VAL A 6 -9.32 63.42 3.14
N ILE A 7 -10.51 63.38 3.77
CA ILE A 7 -11.10 62.07 4.17
C ILE A 7 -11.51 61.24 2.94
N CYS A 8 -12.11 61.88 1.92
CA CYS A 8 -12.48 61.17 0.69
C CYS A 8 -11.26 60.66 -0.08
N LEU A 9 -10.15 61.42 -0.11
CA LEU A 9 -8.90 60.98 -0.74
C LEU A 9 -8.26 59.81 0.02
N ALA A 10 -8.27 59.81 1.34
CA ALA A 10 -7.73 58.70 2.15
C ALA A 10 -8.53 57.40 1.96
N ILE A 11 -9.85 57.48 1.84
CA ILE A 11 -10.70 56.32 1.58
C ILE A 11 -10.48 55.76 0.16
N ALA A 12 -10.31 56.61 -0.84
CA ALA A 12 -10.05 56.20 -2.21
C ALA A 12 -8.69 55.48 -2.35
N VAL A 13 -7.65 55.93 -1.64
CA VAL A 13 -6.35 55.30 -1.62
C VAL A 13 -6.39 53.94 -0.89
N ALA A 14 -7.15 53.85 0.21
CA ALA A 14 -7.33 52.59 0.94
C ALA A 14 -8.08 51.54 0.11
N LEU A 15 -9.07 51.93 -0.68
CA LEU A 15 -9.79 51.04 -1.60
C LEU A 15 -8.94 50.59 -2.80
N ALA A 16 -8.05 51.44 -3.29
CA ALA A 16 -7.13 51.07 -4.38
C ALA A 16 -6.05 50.06 -3.94
N LEU A 17 -5.65 50.09 -2.67
CA LEU A 17 -4.69 49.14 -2.09
C LEU A 17 -5.33 47.78 -1.73
N ALA A 18 -6.63 47.75 -1.51
CA ALA A 18 -7.35 46.49 -1.23
C ALA A 18 -7.60 45.62 -2.51
N GLY A 19 -7.44 46.20 -3.69
CA GLY A 19 -7.75 45.55 -4.97
C GLY A 19 -6.66 44.62 -5.50
N THR A 20 -5.51 44.49 -4.84
CA THR A 20 -4.41 43.62 -5.28
C THR A 20 -4.18 42.38 -4.40
N ALA A 21 -5.17 42.01 -3.60
CA ALA A 21 -5.21 40.63 -3.10
C ALA A 21 -5.58 39.71 -4.29
N GLY A 22 -4.66 39.60 -5.24
CA GLY A 22 -4.72 38.59 -6.26
C GLY A 22 -4.87 37.26 -5.52
N ALA A 23 -6.01 36.59 -5.71
CA ALA A 23 -6.20 35.25 -5.32
C ALA A 23 -4.97 34.48 -5.87
N ARG A 24 -4.00 34.19 -5.01
CA ARG A 24 -2.98 33.21 -5.31
C ARG A 24 -3.80 31.96 -5.63
N GLN A 25 -4.04 31.74 -6.92
CA GLN A 25 -4.40 30.45 -7.41
C GLN A 25 -3.37 29.51 -6.77
N ARG A 26 -3.77 28.83 -5.71
CA ARG A 26 -3.07 27.61 -5.29
C ARG A 26 -3.07 26.79 -6.58
N GLN A 27 -1.96 26.82 -7.28
CA GLN A 27 -1.63 25.72 -8.16
C GLN A 27 -1.78 24.52 -7.26
N GLN A 28 -2.92 23.86 -7.37
CA GLN A 28 -3.06 22.50 -6.93
C GLN A 28 -1.99 21.75 -7.71
N THR A 29 -0.82 21.64 -7.13
CA THR A 29 0.12 20.60 -7.44
C THR A 29 -0.45 19.31 -6.85
N ASN A 30 -1.68 18.96 -7.27
CA ASN A 30 -2.02 17.60 -7.40
C ASN A 30 -1.10 17.13 -8.52
N PRO A 31 -0.18 16.24 -8.29
CA PRO A 31 0.36 15.45 -9.37
C PRO A 31 -0.81 14.61 -9.86
N VAL A 32 -1.63 15.21 -10.73
CA VAL A 32 -2.57 14.45 -11.52
C VAL A 32 -1.66 13.52 -12.31
N PRO A 33 -1.75 12.19 -12.13
CA PRO A 33 -0.89 11.24 -12.85
C PRO A 33 -1.02 11.40 -14.37
N PHE A 34 -1.88 12.26 -14.84
CA PHE A 34 -2.23 12.55 -16.22
C PHE A 34 -2.05 14.02 -16.61
N ALA A 35 -1.21 14.78 -15.90
CA ALA A 35 -0.89 16.16 -16.27
C ALA A 35 -0.09 16.26 -17.59
N HIS A 36 0.35 15.12 -18.11
CA HIS A 36 0.95 15.01 -19.43
C HIS A 36 -0.06 14.40 -20.40
N THR A 37 -0.12 14.94 -21.58
CA THR A 37 -0.94 14.41 -22.67
C THR A 37 -0.75 12.90 -22.75
N PRO A 38 -1.81 12.10 -22.56
CA PRO A 38 -1.66 10.65 -22.64
C PRO A 38 -1.11 10.29 -24.02
N CYS A 39 -0.11 9.43 -24.05
CA CYS A 39 0.41 8.91 -25.30
C CYS A 39 -0.71 8.16 -26.01
N SER A 40 -1.29 8.78 -27.01
CA SER A 40 -2.24 8.14 -27.90
C SER A 40 -1.49 7.62 -29.13
N VAL A 41 -1.91 6.48 -29.67
CA VAL A 41 -1.43 5.98 -30.98
C VAL A 41 -1.75 6.94 -32.13
N LEU A 42 -2.61 7.93 -31.89
CA LEU A 42 -3.00 8.95 -32.85
C LEU A 42 -2.17 10.24 -32.69
N ASP A 43 -1.37 10.34 -31.66
CA ASP A 43 -0.57 11.51 -31.37
C ASP A 43 0.88 11.23 -31.76
N ASN A 44 1.36 11.83 -32.84
CA ASN A 44 2.73 11.65 -33.35
C ASN A 44 3.81 12.38 -32.52
N GLY A 45 3.46 12.86 -31.33
CA GLY A 45 4.41 13.47 -30.41
C GLY A 45 5.33 12.45 -29.76
N PRO A 46 6.57 12.85 -29.36
CA PRO A 46 7.44 11.98 -28.60
C PRO A 46 6.79 11.66 -27.26
N CYS A 47 6.37 10.41 -27.11
CA CYS A 47 5.86 9.92 -25.83
C CYS A 47 6.97 10.03 -24.78
N ILE A 48 6.72 10.78 -23.72
CA ILE A 48 7.58 10.71 -22.54
C ILE A 48 7.46 9.27 -22.01
N PRO A 49 8.57 8.54 -21.87
CA PRO A 49 8.54 7.09 -21.57
C PRO A 49 7.68 6.68 -20.39
N SER A 50 7.46 7.62 -19.49
CA SER A 50 6.71 7.44 -18.24
C SER A 50 5.21 7.21 -18.38
N TYR A 51 4.63 7.46 -19.52
CA TYR A 51 3.16 7.46 -19.70
C TYR A 51 2.71 6.60 -20.87
N CYS A 52 3.54 5.70 -21.29
CA CYS A 52 3.22 4.88 -22.45
C CYS A 52 2.13 3.85 -22.16
N SER A 53 1.24 3.69 -23.12
CA SER A 53 0.32 2.57 -23.19
C SER A 53 1.10 1.24 -23.21
N VAL A 54 0.50 0.17 -22.71
CA VAL A 54 1.02 -1.20 -22.80
C VAL A 54 1.32 -1.66 -24.24
N LEU A 55 0.86 -0.92 -25.25
CA LEU A 55 1.11 -1.15 -26.65
C LEU A 55 2.38 -0.46 -27.16
N ASN A 56 3.04 0.32 -26.34
CA ASN A 56 4.28 0.99 -26.71
C ASN A 56 5.48 0.20 -26.19
N HIS A 57 6.39 -0.19 -27.07
CA HIS A 57 7.53 -1.07 -26.79
C HIS A 57 8.70 -0.43 -26.01
N GLY A 58 8.47 0.68 -25.31
CA GLY A 58 9.45 1.33 -24.45
C GLY A 58 9.24 1.02 -22.95
N PRO A 59 10.18 1.38 -22.07
CA PRO A 59 9.97 1.34 -20.63
C PRO A 59 8.90 2.37 -20.27
N CYS A 60 7.66 1.88 -20.14
CA CYS A 60 6.47 2.71 -20.05
C CYS A 60 6.10 3.13 -18.65
N LEU A 61 6.83 2.70 -17.67
CA LEU A 61 6.65 3.13 -16.29
C LEU A 61 7.98 3.71 -15.82
N PRO A 62 8.03 4.99 -15.41
CA PRO A 62 9.09 5.37 -14.53
C PRO A 62 8.93 4.46 -13.31
N GLU A 63 10.02 4.03 -12.77
CA GLU A 63 10.07 3.65 -11.37
C GLU A 63 9.62 4.91 -10.61
N ILE A 64 8.28 5.07 -10.50
CA ILE A 64 7.73 6.15 -9.71
C ILE A 64 8.07 5.71 -8.30
N ASP A 65 9.08 6.33 -7.75
CA ASP A 65 9.31 6.38 -6.33
C ASP A 65 8.08 7.06 -5.72
N TYR A 66 7.00 6.27 -5.57
CA TYR A 66 5.81 6.74 -4.90
C TYR A 66 6.23 7.16 -3.50
N PRO A 67 5.97 8.40 -3.12
CA PRO A 67 6.30 8.86 -1.79
C PRO A 67 5.68 7.87 -0.81
N TYR A 68 6.55 7.28 -0.04
CA TYR A 68 6.33 6.38 1.06
C TYR A 68 4.86 6.18 1.46
N GLY A 69 4.29 5.00 1.19
CA GLY A 69 3.06 4.55 1.80
C GLY A 69 1.85 4.33 0.91
N GLU A 70 1.91 4.52 -0.39
CA GLU A 70 0.76 4.22 -1.25
C GLU A 70 0.60 2.73 -1.52
N ASN A 71 1.68 1.97 -1.54
CA ASN A 71 1.66 0.53 -1.78
C ASN A 71 2.31 -0.23 -0.62
N LEU A 72 1.57 -0.40 0.47
CA LEU A 72 2.00 -1.27 1.57
C LEU A 72 1.86 -2.74 1.13
N GLN A 73 2.89 -3.24 0.46
CA GLN A 73 2.94 -4.62 -0.01
C GLN A 73 3.99 -5.41 0.78
N LEU A 74 3.61 -6.59 1.21
CA LEU A 74 4.44 -7.50 1.97
C LEU A 74 4.37 -8.89 1.35
N THR A 75 5.51 -9.52 1.16
CA THR A 75 5.58 -10.96 0.88
C THR A 75 6.04 -11.69 2.13
N ILE A 76 5.31 -12.74 2.49
CA ILE A 76 5.61 -13.64 3.60
C ILE A 76 5.89 -15.02 3.01
N LEU A 77 7.08 -15.51 3.24
CA LEU A 77 7.48 -16.86 2.89
C LEU A 77 7.24 -17.78 4.09
N THR A 78 6.77 -18.99 3.85
CA THR A 78 6.57 -19.97 4.92
C THR A 78 7.90 -20.43 5.51
N VAL A 79 8.92 -20.57 4.68
CA VAL A 79 10.31 -20.80 5.12
C VAL A 79 11.10 -19.53 4.83
N PRO A 80 11.48 -18.76 5.86
CA PRO A 80 12.27 -17.55 5.67
C PRO A 80 13.64 -17.87 5.09
N PRO A 81 14.17 -17.04 4.17
CA PRO A 81 15.57 -17.13 3.76
C PRO A 81 16.49 -16.87 4.96
N GLU A 82 17.63 -17.58 5.03
CA GLU A 82 18.57 -17.50 6.16
C GLU A 82 19.06 -16.06 6.38
N ASP A 83 19.37 -15.35 5.31
CA ASP A 83 19.80 -13.95 5.33
C ASP A 83 18.71 -12.96 5.80
N GLN A 84 17.45 -13.39 5.83
CA GLN A 84 16.31 -12.58 6.22
C GLN A 84 15.60 -13.04 7.50
N ALA A 85 16.13 -14.04 8.17
CA ALA A 85 15.54 -14.60 9.40
C ALA A 85 15.25 -13.51 10.46
N ALA A 86 16.08 -12.48 10.55
CA ALA A 86 15.89 -11.36 11.47
C ALA A 86 14.59 -10.58 11.19
N LYS A 87 14.15 -10.49 9.94
CA LYS A 87 12.92 -9.79 9.52
C LYS A 87 11.64 -10.54 9.91
N TYR A 88 11.76 -11.78 10.39
CA TYR A 88 10.66 -12.64 10.85
C TYR A 88 10.56 -12.70 12.37
N ARG A 89 11.42 -11.96 13.09
CA ARG A 89 11.32 -11.85 14.55
C ARG A 89 10.28 -10.80 14.92
N LYS A 90 9.42 -11.15 15.87
CA LYS A 90 8.45 -10.21 16.40
C LYS A 90 9.19 -9.10 17.15
N PRO A 91 8.89 -7.80 16.87
CA PRO A 91 9.39 -6.69 17.67
C PRO A 91 8.94 -6.82 19.14
N ASP A 92 9.80 -6.44 20.06
CA ASP A 92 9.59 -6.44 21.51
C ASP A 92 9.10 -5.09 22.06
N HIS A 93 8.87 -4.14 21.18
CA HIS A 93 8.44 -2.78 21.47
C HIS A 93 7.16 -2.43 20.67
N ASP A 94 6.55 -1.29 20.99
CA ASP A 94 5.44 -0.76 20.22
C ASP A 94 5.92 -0.40 18.80
N LEU A 95 5.15 -0.80 17.80
CA LEU A 95 5.54 -0.67 16.39
C LEU A 95 5.56 0.79 15.99
N ASP A 96 6.72 1.28 15.55
CA ASP A 96 6.94 2.69 15.18
C ASP A 96 7.22 2.88 13.68
N THR A 97 7.71 1.84 13.02
CA THR A 97 8.09 1.87 11.60
C THR A 97 7.30 0.87 10.77
N ILE A 98 7.28 1.08 9.45
CA ILE A 98 6.75 0.09 8.49
C ILE A 98 7.55 -1.21 8.56
N GLY A 99 8.86 -1.13 8.85
CA GLY A 99 9.70 -2.30 9.06
C GLY A 99 9.22 -3.15 10.23
N ASP A 100 8.89 -2.52 11.37
CA ASP A 100 8.34 -3.20 12.55
C ASP A 100 6.99 -3.84 12.27
N LEU A 101 6.10 -3.10 11.56
CA LEU A 101 4.82 -3.65 11.11
C LEU A 101 5.03 -4.92 10.29
N PHE A 102 5.94 -4.87 9.32
CA PHE A 102 6.19 -6.02 8.45
C PHE A 102 6.83 -7.18 9.19
N ALA A 103 7.72 -6.91 10.14
CA ALA A 103 8.31 -7.94 11.00
C ALA A 103 7.22 -8.59 11.89
N ALA A 104 6.37 -7.80 12.50
CA ALA A 104 5.25 -8.29 13.28
C ALA A 104 4.32 -9.18 12.44
N LEU A 105 3.90 -8.73 11.25
CA LEU A 105 3.02 -9.49 10.36
C LEU A 105 3.66 -10.79 9.86
N ARG A 106 4.98 -10.79 9.58
CA ARG A 106 5.69 -12.03 9.22
C ARG A 106 5.73 -13.01 10.36
N SER A 107 5.98 -12.53 11.58
CA SER A 107 6.06 -13.39 12.77
C SER A 107 4.71 -14.02 13.14
N CYS A 108 3.61 -13.48 12.64
CA CYS A 108 2.26 -13.99 12.87
C CYS A 108 1.91 -15.20 12.00
N TRP A 109 2.63 -15.41 10.91
CA TRP A 109 2.25 -16.43 9.94
C TRP A 109 2.39 -17.84 10.53
N ALA A 110 1.28 -18.54 10.59
CA ALA A 110 1.18 -19.96 10.91
C ALA A 110 0.60 -20.69 9.70
N PRO A 111 1.44 -21.36 8.89
CA PRO A 111 1.00 -22.06 7.68
C PRO A 111 0.14 -23.29 8.03
N PRO A 112 -0.66 -23.80 7.08
CA PRO A 112 -1.34 -25.07 7.27
C PRO A 112 -0.36 -26.20 7.57
N PRO A 113 -0.79 -27.28 8.24
CA PRO A 113 0.01 -28.49 8.43
C PRO A 113 0.55 -29.02 7.09
N ALA A 114 1.65 -29.77 7.12
CA ALA A 114 2.29 -30.29 5.91
C ALA A 114 1.33 -31.17 5.08
N ASP A 115 0.47 -31.93 5.73
CA ASP A 115 -0.50 -32.82 5.08
C ASP A 115 -1.57 -32.06 4.28
N ASP A 116 -1.90 -30.84 4.70
CA ASP A 116 -2.87 -29.97 4.03
C ASP A 116 -2.19 -28.90 3.14
N ALA A 117 -0.87 -28.95 3.09
CA ALA A 117 -0.08 -27.97 2.37
C ALA A 117 0.07 -28.31 0.89
N ARG A 118 0.35 -27.28 0.09
CA ARG A 118 0.64 -27.42 -1.32
C ARG A 118 1.86 -26.61 -1.70
N GLU A 119 2.86 -27.27 -2.24
CA GLU A 119 4.09 -26.64 -2.71
C GLU A 119 3.78 -25.54 -3.74
N GLY A 120 4.44 -24.39 -3.59
CA GLY A 120 4.29 -23.25 -4.49
C GLY A 120 2.94 -22.54 -4.39
N MET A 121 2.12 -22.86 -3.37
CA MET A 121 0.86 -22.16 -3.13
C MET A 121 1.12 -20.68 -2.85
N GLN A 122 0.42 -19.81 -3.55
CA GLN A 122 0.43 -18.37 -3.31
C GLN A 122 -0.99 -17.86 -3.09
N MET A 123 -1.14 -17.00 -2.10
CA MET A 123 -2.39 -16.34 -1.81
C MET A 123 -2.14 -14.90 -1.37
N SER A 124 -2.88 -13.96 -1.94
CA SER A 124 -2.79 -12.56 -1.54
C SER A 124 -4.09 -12.09 -0.93
N VAL A 125 -3.98 -11.39 0.20
CA VAL A 125 -5.10 -10.77 0.88
C VAL A 125 -4.86 -9.27 1.03
N ARG A 126 -5.95 -8.51 1.11
CA ARG A 126 -5.93 -7.07 1.32
C ARG A 126 -6.83 -6.71 2.49
N PHE A 127 -6.33 -5.85 3.37
CA PHE A 127 -7.06 -5.32 4.53
C PHE A 127 -6.48 -3.98 4.96
N SER A 128 -7.04 -3.37 5.99
CA SER A 128 -6.57 -2.11 6.55
C SER A 128 -6.63 -2.17 8.08
N PHE A 129 -5.88 -1.28 8.74
CA PHE A 129 -5.92 -1.13 10.20
C PHE A 129 -6.67 0.13 10.62
N LYS A 130 -7.26 0.06 11.81
CA LYS A 130 -7.61 1.23 12.60
C LYS A 130 -6.33 1.82 13.22
N ARG A 131 -6.41 3.05 13.68
CA ARG A 131 -5.31 3.68 14.44
C ARG A 131 -4.88 2.88 15.66
N THR A 132 -5.78 2.11 16.24
CA THR A 132 -5.58 1.28 17.45
C THR A 132 -4.84 -0.04 17.15
N GLY A 133 -4.53 -0.34 15.90
CA GLY A 133 -3.93 -1.63 15.51
C GLY A 133 -4.93 -2.76 15.29
N GLU A 134 -6.22 -2.50 15.45
CA GLU A 134 -7.28 -3.43 15.07
C GLU A 134 -7.47 -3.45 13.55
N MET A 135 -7.85 -4.59 13.01
CA MET A 135 -8.18 -4.71 11.59
C MET A 135 -9.56 -4.13 11.27
N ILE A 136 -9.70 -3.48 10.13
CA ILE A 136 -10.97 -2.99 9.60
C ILE A 136 -11.60 -4.07 8.73
N GLY A 137 -12.62 -4.74 9.28
CA GLY A 137 -13.31 -5.83 8.57
C GLY A 137 -12.47 -7.10 8.43
N THR A 138 -12.88 -7.99 7.55
CA THR A 138 -12.17 -9.24 7.25
C THR A 138 -11.21 -9.07 6.08
N PRO A 139 -10.07 -9.78 6.06
CA PRO A 139 -9.17 -9.77 4.91
C PRO A 139 -9.87 -10.22 3.63
N ARG A 140 -9.71 -9.45 2.57
CA ARG A 140 -10.29 -9.77 1.26
C ARG A 140 -9.26 -10.50 0.41
N LEU A 141 -9.60 -11.69 -0.05
CA LEU A 141 -8.79 -12.43 -1.00
C LEU A 141 -8.71 -11.65 -2.32
N THR A 142 -7.49 -11.39 -2.80
CA THR A 142 -7.22 -10.68 -4.07
C THR A 142 -6.58 -11.58 -5.12
N PHE A 143 -5.86 -12.62 -4.69
CA PHE A 143 -5.23 -13.58 -5.57
C PHE A 143 -5.12 -14.95 -4.89
N ALA A 144 -5.26 -16.00 -5.66
CA ALA A 144 -4.89 -17.37 -5.31
C ALA A 144 -4.28 -18.07 -6.54
N THR A 145 -3.34 -18.97 -6.31
CA THR A 145 -2.76 -19.82 -7.38
C THR A 145 -3.88 -20.45 -8.20
N ARG A 146 -3.75 -20.44 -9.52
CA ARG A 146 -4.76 -21.00 -10.43
C ARG A 146 -4.77 -22.54 -10.36
N GLY A 147 -5.93 -23.13 -10.59
CA GLY A 147 -6.09 -24.59 -10.68
C GLY A 147 -5.95 -25.33 -9.37
N ILE A 148 -6.04 -24.65 -8.22
CA ILE A 148 -6.09 -25.30 -6.92
C ILE A 148 -7.51 -25.75 -6.56
N PRO A 149 -7.67 -26.87 -5.84
CA PRO A 149 -8.94 -27.32 -5.29
C PRO A 149 -9.54 -26.25 -4.34
N ALA A 150 -10.86 -26.23 -4.23
CA ALA A 150 -11.58 -25.25 -3.40
C ALA A 150 -11.31 -25.46 -1.90
N ASP A 151 -11.16 -26.70 -1.46
CA ASP A 151 -10.81 -27.10 -0.10
C ASP A 151 -9.43 -26.58 0.29
N THR A 152 -8.42 -26.81 -0.54
CA THR A 152 -7.06 -26.28 -0.33
C THR A 152 -7.08 -24.75 -0.20
N ARG A 153 -7.82 -24.06 -1.08
CA ARG A 153 -7.99 -22.59 -0.98
C ARG A 153 -8.59 -22.19 0.35
N THR A 154 -9.63 -22.91 0.80
CA THR A 154 -10.30 -22.64 2.07
C THR A 154 -9.35 -22.87 3.24
N THR A 155 -8.58 -23.95 3.23
CA THR A 155 -7.57 -24.26 4.26
C THR A 155 -6.56 -23.13 4.43
N TYR A 156 -5.97 -22.64 3.33
CA TYR A 156 -5.03 -21.52 3.39
C TYR A 156 -5.69 -20.21 3.84
N LEU A 157 -6.89 -19.93 3.37
CA LEU A 157 -7.61 -18.72 3.78
C LEU A 157 -7.94 -18.75 5.29
N ASN A 158 -8.31 -19.91 5.80
CA ASN A 158 -8.55 -20.09 7.23
C ASN A 158 -7.26 -19.93 8.04
N ALA A 159 -6.14 -20.49 7.57
CA ALA A 159 -4.83 -20.31 8.19
C ALA A 159 -4.40 -18.83 8.22
N ILE A 160 -4.61 -18.09 7.13
CA ILE A 160 -4.33 -16.64 7.07
C ILE A 160 -5.21 -15.88 8.08
N ASN A 161 -6.51 -16.13 8.10
CA ASN A 161 -7.42 -15.47 9.02
C ASN A 161 -7.10 -15.78 10.49
N ALA A 162 -6.80 -17.04 10.80
CA ALA A 162 -6.41 -17.47 12.14
C ALA A 162 -5.08 -16.81 12.58
N SER A 163 -4.08 -16.78 11.69
CA SER A 163 -2.79 -16.13 11.94
C SER A 163 -2.93 -14.65 12.23
N LEU A 164 -3.69 -13.93 11.40
CA LEU A 164 -3.97 -12.52 11.62
C LEU A 164 -4.76 -12.30 12.89
N GLY A 165 -5.80 -13.11 13.15
CA GLY A 165 -6.63 -13.02 14.36
C GLY A 165 -5.84 -13.23 15.65
N ALA A 166 -4.88 -14.15 15.66
CA ALA A 166 -4.04 -14.42 16.82
C ALA A 166 -3.04 -13.31 17.14
N CYS A 167 -2.70 -12.49 16.13
CA CYS A 167 -1.74 -11.40 16.27
C CYS A 167 -2.36 -10.05 16.63
N LEU A 168 -3.63 -9.87 16.38
CA LEU A 168 -4.30 -8.59 16.55
C LEU A 168 -4.91 -8.42 17.96
N PRO A 169 -5.00 -7.20 18.45
CA PRO A 169 -4.54 -5.94 17.86
C PRO A 169 -3.00 -5.77 17.92
N LEU A 170 -2.43 -5.14 16.90
CA LEU A 170 -1.04 -4.73 16.92
C LEU A 170 -0.87 -3.45 17.76
N LYS A 171 0.22 -3.38 18.53
CA LYS A 171 0.52 -2.19 19.32
C LYS A 171 1.27 -1.17 18.46
N PHE A 172 0.59 -0.14 18.00
CA PHE A 172 1.18 0.95 17.24
C PHE A 172 1.54 2.12 18.13
N THR A 173 2.65 2.81 17.82
CA THR A 173 2.83 4.18 18.29
C THR A 173 1.77 5.11 17.71
N GLY A 174 1.54 6.26 18.33
CA GLY A 174 0.59 7.26 17.81
C GLY A 174 0.92 7.73 16.40
N GLY A 175 2.21 7.81 16.06
CA GLY A 175 2.73 8.17 14.74
C GLY A 175 2.38 7.14 13.69
N LEU A 176 2.80 5.90 13.90
CA LEU A 176 2.54 4.80 12.96
C LEU A 176 1.03 4.53 12.81
N GLY A 177 0.30 4.49 13.93
CA GLY A 177 -1.15 4.28 13.89
C GLY A 177 -1.89 5.36 13.10
N GLY A 178 -1.46 6.62 13.22
CA GLY A 178 -1.99 7.72 12.42
C GLY A 178 -1.68 7.58 10.93
N ALA A 179 -0.47 7.17 10.61
CA ALA A 179 -0.01 6.98 9.24
C ALA A 179 -0.68 5.80 8.52
N LEU A 180 -1.04 4.74 9.25
CA LEU A 180 -1.60 3.51 8.70
C LEU A 180 -3.13 3.48 8.66
N ALA A 181 -3.81 4.29 9.47
CA ALA A 181 -5.26 4.24 9.63
C ALA A 181 -6.00 4.32 8.29
N GLY A 182 -6.76 3.27 7.97
CA GLY A 182 -7.54 3.15 6.74
C GLY A 182 -6.74 2.85 5.47
N ARG A 183 -5.41 2.85 5.51
CA ARG A 183 -4.59 2.53 4.33
C ARG A 183 -4.65 1.04 4.01
N PRO A 184 -4.81 0.67 2.74
CA PRO A 184 -4.81 -0.72 2.33
C PRO A 184 -3.41 -1.32 2.41
N ILE A 185 -3.33 -2.50 3.02
CA ILE A 185 -2.14 -3.34 3.07
C ILE A 185 -2.43 -4.60 2.27
N MET A 186 -1.51 -4.98 1.41
CA MET A 186 -1.58 -6.22 0.66
C MET A 186 -0.49 -7.17 1.14
N ILE A 187 -0.87 -8.37 1.54
CA ILE A 187 0.07 -9.42 1.91
C ILE A 187 -0.05 -10.57 0.93
N ARG A 188 1.09 -10.97 0.38
CA ARG A 188 1.24 -12.19 -0.39
C ARG A 188 1.88 -13.26 0.50
N TYR A 189 1.16 -14.32 0.77
CA TYR A 189 1.65 -15.52 1.42
C TYR A 189 2.13 -16.50 0.36
N VAL A 190 3.32 -17.03 0.54
CA VAL A 190 3.94 -18.01 -0.38
C VAL A 190 4.38 -19.20 0.43
N ASP A 191 3.83 -20.35 0.09
CA ASP A 191 4.29 -21.62 0.64
C ASP A 191 5.44 -22.16 -0.21
N ASN A 192 6.64 -21.95 0.29
CA ASN A 192 7.89 -22.35 -0.34
C ASN A 192 8.52 -23.58 0.35
N ARG A 193 7.71 -24.34 1.11
CA ARG A 193 8.17 -25.60 1.69
C ARG A 193 8.34 -26.64 0.58
N GLU A 194 9.43 -27.39 0.65
CA GLU A 194 9.58 -28.64 -0.10
C GLU A 194 8.74 -29.71 0.58
N LEU A 195 7.61 -30.03 -0.01
CA LEU A 195 6.74 -31.09 0.50
C LEU A 195 7.21 -32.41 -0.06
N ALA A 196 7.38 -33.43 0.80
CA ALA A 196 7.69 -34.78 0.36
C ALA A 196 6.61 -35.23 -0.64
N LYS A 197 7.02 -35.53 -1.88
CA LYS A 197 6.13 -36.16 -2.87
C LYS A 197 5.55 -37.40 -2.24
N PRO A 198 4.21 -37.58 -2.21
CA PRO A 198 3.65 -38.86 -1.78
C PRO A 198 4.32 -39.94 -2.62
N ALA A 199 4.89 -40.95 -1.94
CA ALA A 199 5.49 -42.12 -2.61
C ALA A 199 4.44 -42.67 -3.56
N GLY A 200 4.63 -42.42 -4.87
CA GLY A 200 3.73 -42.95 -5.88
C GLY A 200 3.70 -44.46 -5.77
N ASN A 201 2.53 -45.04 -5.58
CA ASN A 201 2.31 -46.44 -5.79
C ASN A 201 2.77 -46.76 -7.21
N GLN A 202 3.93 -47.48 -7.29
CA GLN A 202 4.36 -48.17 -8.51
C GLN A 202 3.48 -49.39 -8.74
#